data_0fb9bf05ea4ee4dfc03b44a0782bc673
#
_entry.id   0fb9bf05ea4ee4dfc03b44a0782bc673
#
_cell.length_a   1.000
_cell.length_b   1.000
_cell.length_c   1.000
_cell.angle_alpha   90.00
_cell.angle_beta   90.00
_cell.angle_gamma   90.00
#
_symmetry.space_group_name_H-M   'P 1'
#
loop_
_entity.id
_entity.type
_entity.pdbx_description
1 polymer ?
#
loop_
_entity_poly.entity_id
_entity_poly.type
_entity_poly.pdbx_seq_one_letter_code
_entity_poly.pdbx_strand_id
1 'polypeptide(L)'
;MVKVICNDKVLEITYTSNDELIAHTSCIVHRNKQQLEIIDIFAVSQYGDLYFEDMLMEEIITYAQDQGLASIIAYVGPEPFNPAPYWTSDDYMDWYASYGFTLKPGSFCRQCMEYQVSPF
;
A
#
# COMPACT_ATOMS: atom_id res chain seq x y z
N MET A 1 -5.84 6.79 -17.47
CA MET A 1 -4.57 7.53 -17.34
C MET A 1 -3.90 7.19 -16.03
N VAL A 2 -2.61 6.99 -16.08
CA VAL A 2 -1.81 6.69 -14.88
C VAL A 2 -0.88 7.87 -14.62
N LYS A 3 -0.87 8.37 -13.39
CA LYS A 3 0.05 9.41 -12.96
C LYS A 3 0.90 8.86 -11.83
N VAL A 4 2.22 8.92 -12.00
CA VAL A 4 3.17 8.45 -10.99
C VAL A 4 4.05 9.62 -10.57
N ILE A 5 4.11 9.89 -9.26
CA ILE A 5 5.06 10.81 -8.66
C ILE A 5 6.02 9.96 -7.85
N CYS A 6 7.28 9.98 -8.22
CA CYS A 6 8.27 9.09 -7.63
C CYS A 6 9.57 9.87 -7.45
N ASN A 7 10.01 10.01 -6.22
CA ASN A 7 11.29 10.61 -5.89
C ASN A 7 11.86 9.87 -4.66
N ASP A 8 12.95 10.40 -4.09
CA ASP A 8 13.61 9.71 -2.98
C ASP A 8 12.86 9.81 -1.64
N LYS A 9 11.71 10.50 -1.62
CA LYS A 9 10.93 10.70 -0.39
C LYS A 9 9.52 10.14 -0.46
N VAL A 10 8.92 10.12 -1.64
CA VAL A 10 7.52 9.70 -1.80
C VAL A 10 7.33 8.86 -3.05
N LEU A 11 6.31 8.02 -3.00
CA LEU A 11 5.76 7.33 -4.15
C LEU A 11 4.26 7.56 -4.14
N GLU A 12 3.73 8.13 -5.21
CA GLU A 12 2.28 8.28 -5.38
C GLU A 12 1.90 7.75 -6.75
N ILE A 13 0.88 6.92 -6.80
CA ILE A 13 0.35 6.36 -8.04
C ILE A 13 -1.15 6.63 -8.07
N THR A 14 -1.62 7.19 -9.18
CA THR A 14 -3.04 7.50 -9.35
C THR A 14 -3.50 7.01 -10.72
N TYR A 15 -4.56 6.24 -10.72
CA TYR A 15 -5.22 5.78 -11.94
C TYR A 15 -6.54 6.50 -12.07
N THR A 16 -6.77 7.14 -13.23
CA THR A 16 -8.04 7.79 -13.52
C THR A 16 -8.59 7.29 -14.86
N SER A 17 -9.91 7.30 -14.98
CA SER A 17 -10.59 6.99 -16.23
C SER A 17 -11.78 7.94 -16.37
N ASN A 18 -11.85 8.65 -17.49
CA ASN A 18 -12.91 9.64 -17.75
C ASN A 18 -13.01 10.69 -16.63
N ASP A 19 -11.82 11.15 -16.16
CA ASP A 19 -11.67 12.11 -15.07
C ASP A 19 -12.18 11.60 -13.71
N GLU A 20 -12.47 10.31 -13.61
CA GLU A 20 -12.84 9.70 -12.34
C GLU A 20 -11.64 8.97 -11.74
N LEU A 21 -11.48 9.12 -10.43
CA LEU A 21 -10.43 8.42 -9.69
C LEU A 21 -10.80 6.95 -9.55
N ILE A 22 -9.94 6.06 -10.06
CA ILE A 22 -10.16 4.62 -10.02
C ILE A 22 -9.36 3.98 -8.89
N ALA A 23 -8.09 4.36 -8.75
CA ALA A 23 -7.22 3.77 -7.74
C ALA A 23 -6.13 4.76 -7.37
N HIS A 24 -5.67 4.69 -6.13
CA HIS A 24 -4.65 5.60 -5.64
C HIS A 24 -3.87 4.96 -4.51
N THR A 25 -2.57 5.21 -4.47
CA THR A 25 -1.74 4.92 -3.29
C THR A 25 -0.78 6.08 -3.06
N SER A 26 -0.48 6.30 -1.79
CA SER A 26 0.49 7.29 -1.34
C SER A 26 1.41 6.65 -0.32
N CYS A 27 2.71 6.73 -0.55
CA CYS A 27 3.71 6.10 0.29
C CYS A 27 4.81 7.09 0.62
N ILE A 28 5.40 6.95 1.81
CA ILE A 28 6.53 7.76 2.25
C ILE A 28 7.76 6.87 2.40
N VAL A 29 8.90 7.36 1.94
CA VAL A 29 10.17 6.65 2.04
C VAL A 29 10.92 7.14 3.28
N HIS A 30 11.19 6.23 4.19
CA HIS A 30 12.00 6.48 5.38
C HIS A 30 13.42 5.95 5.14
N ARG A 31 14.26 6.77 4.53
CA ARG A 31 15.62 6.34 4.09
C ARG A 31 16.51 5.87 5.22
N ASN A 32 16.41 6.52 6.37
CA ASN A 32 17.23 6.14 7.54
C ASN A 32 16.88 4.75 8.09
N LYS A 33 15.67 4.29 7.82
CA LYS A 33 15.19 2.96 8.22
C LYS A 33 15.16 1.98 7.06
N GLN A 34 15.46 2.45 5.86
CA GLN A 34 15.31 1.71 4.61
C GLN A 34 13.95 1.07 4.48
N GLN A 35 12.92 1.88 4.74
CA GLN A 35 11.54 1.40 4.86
C GLN A 35 10.61 2.28 4.05
N LEU A 36 9.63 1.65 3.41
CA LEU A 36 8.54 2.32 2.72
C LEU A 36 7.28 2.18 3.56
N GLU A 37 6.62 3.30 3.82
CA GLU A 37 5.37 3.29 4.57
C GLU A 37 4.21 3.59 3.64
N ILE A 38 3.25 2.69 3.55
CA ILE A 38 2.00 2.91 2.80
C ILE A 38 1.10 3.77 3.67
N ILE A 39 0.84 5.00 3.23
CA ILE A 39 -0.03 5.94 3.94
C ILE A 39 -1.49 5.65 3.62
N ASP A 40 -1.80 5.49 2.33
CA ASP A 40 -3.12 5.05 1.91
C ASP A 40 -3.00 4.20 0.65
N ILE A 41 -3.99 3.37 0.45
CA ILE A 41 -4.13 2.57 -0.77
C ILE A 41 -5.62 2.23 -0.92
N PHE A 42 -6.18 2.55 -2.07
CA PHE A 42 -7.57 2.21 -2.34
C PHE A 42 -7.82 2.07 -3.83
N ALA A 43 -8.90 1.37 -4.15
CA ALA A 43 -9.43 1.33 -5.49
C ALA A 43 -10.94 1.32 -5.43
N VAL A 44 -11.56 1.94 -6.44
CA VAL A 44 -13.00 1.91 -6.58
C VAL A 44 -13.35 0.56 -7.22
N SER A 45 -13.74 -0.38 -6.38
CA SER A 45 -14.08 -1.73 -6.82
C SER A 45 -15.52 -1.75 -7.33
N GLN A 46 -15.71 -1.38 -8.58
CA GLN A 46 -17.04 -1.47 -9.20
C GLN A 46 -17.38 -2.88 -9.63
N TYR A 47 -16.38 -3.76 -9.68
CA TYR A 47 -16.53 -5.06 -10.34
C TYR A 47 -16.21 -6.25 -9.44
N GLY A 48 -15.94 -6.00 -8.16
CA GLY A 48 -15.70 -7.07 -7.20
C GLY A 48 -14.38 -7.82 -7.37
N ASP A 49 -13.50 -7.35 -8.24
CA ASP A 49 -12.17 -7.91 -8.38
C ASP A 49 -11.13 -7.00 -7.71
N LEU A 50 -9.94 -7.53 -7.49
CA LEU A 50 -8.85 -6.81 -6.84
C LEU A 50 -7.79 -6.35 -7.84
N TYR A 51 -8.16 -6.19 -9.10
CA TYR A 51 -7.22 -5.91 -10.17
C TYR A 51 -6.39 -4.66 -9.90
N PHE A 52 -7.04 -3.55 -9.54
CA PHE A 52 -6.34 -2.29 -9.32
C PHE A 52 -5.56 -2.30 -8.01
N GLU A 53 -6.10 -2.91 -6.96
CA GLU A 53 -5.39 -3.04 -5.68
C GLU A 53 -4.13 -3.87 -5.87
N ASP A 54 -4.23 -4.99 -6.56
CA ASP A 54 -3.08 -5.85 -6.84
C ASP A 54 -2.04 -5.15 -7.70
N MET A 55 -2.48 -4.37 -8.68
CA MET A 55 -1.59 -3.62 -9.54
C MET A 55 -0.81 -2.56 -8.75
N LEU A 56 -1.49 -1.86 -7.83
CA LEU A 56 -0.83 -0.89 -6.95
C LEU A 56 0.19 -1.57 -6.06
N MET A 57 -0.15 -2.72 -5.47
CA MET A 57 0.77 -3.44 -4.59
C MET A 57 2.00 -3.92 -5.34
N GLU A 58 1.84 -4.43 -6.55
CA GLU A 58 2.97 -4.86 -7.38
C GLU A 58 3.91 -3.70 -7.66
N GLU A 59 3.38 -2.52 -7.97
CA GLU A 59 4.17 -1.32 -8.20
C GLU A 59 4.92 -0.88 -6.94
N ILE A 60 4.26 -0.96 -5.79
CA ILE A 60 4.87 -0.61 -4.51
C ILE A 60 6.06 -1.55 -4.22
N ILE A 61 5.88 -2.84 -4.38
CA ILE A 61 6.93 -3.83 -4.13
C ILE A 61 8.09 -3.63 -5.11
N THR A 62 7.80 -3.43 -6.38
CA THR A 62 8.83 -3.19 -7.39
C THR A 62 9.63 -1.93 -7.06
N TYR A 63 8.96 -0.85 -6.69
CA TYR A 63 9.62 0.39 -6.29
C TYR A 63 10.57 0.15 -5.11
N ALA A 64 10.10 -0.57 -4.08
CA ALA A 64 10.91 -0.85 -2.90
C ALA A 64 12.15 -1.67 -3.27
N GLN A 65 12.01 -2.65 -4.14
CA GLN A 65 13.13 -3.44 -4.64
C GLN A 65 14.13 -2.57 -5.40
N ASP A 66 13.64 -1.74 -6.31
CA ASP A 66 14.48 -0.88 -7.14
C ASP A 66 15.24 0.15 -6.31
N GLN A 67 14.64 0.62 -5.22
CA GLN A 67 15.27 1.58 -4.32
C GLN A 67 16.14 0.95 -3.25
N GLY A 68 16.23 -0.36 -3.21
CA GLY A 68 17.03 -1.07 -2.21
C GLY A 68 16.50 -0.95 -0.80
N LEU A 69 15.19 -0.75 -0.64
CA LEU A 69 14.56 -0.67 0.67
C LEU A 69 14.43 -2.07 1.28
N ALA A 70 14.53 -2.15 2.60
CA ALA A 70 14.53 -3.42 3.31
C ALA A 70 13.13 -3.94 3.63
N SER A 71 12.18 -3.02 3.84
CA SER A 71 10.83 -3.42 4.25
C SER A 71 9.78 -2.42 3.78
N ILE A 72 8.55 -2.90 3.76
CA ILE A 72 7.35 -2.07 3.52
C ILE A 72 6.45 -2.25 4.74
N ILE A 73 5.96 -1.14 5.29
CA ILE A 73 5.01 -1.19 6.39
C ILE A 73 3.69 -0.55 5.99
N ALA A 74 2.61 -1.05 6.59
CA ALA A 74 1.29 -0.51 6.42
C ALA A 74 0.57 -0.57 7.76
N TYR A 75 -0.10 0.51 8.14
CA TYR A 75 -0.89 0.55 9.35
C TYR A 75 -2.35 0.31 9.00
N VAL A 76 -2.95 -0.69 9.64
CA VAL A 76 -4.36 -0.99 9.49
C VAL A 76 -5.04 -0.61 10.80
N GLY A 77 -5.69 0.52 10.79
CA GLY A 77 -6.31 1.05 11.99
C GLY A 77 -7.78 0.66 12.11
N PRO A 78 -8.34 0.78 13.32
CA PRO A 78 -9.78 0.65 13.49
C PRO A 78 -10.54 1.81 12.86
N GLU A 79 -9.87 2.80 12.39
CA GLU A 79 -10.47 4.05 11.98
C GLU A 79 -10.28 4.39 10.54
N PRO A 80 -11.08 5.28 10.07
CA PRO A 80 -11.70 5.40 8.78
C PRO A 80 -10.78 5.92 7.70
N PHE A 81 -9.55 5.55 7.70
CA PHE A 81 -8.72 5.68 6.53
C PHE A 81 -8.96 4.54 5.57
N ASN A 82 -10.08 3.90 5.74
CA ASN A 82 -10.51 2.87 4.83
C ASN A 82 -11.34 3.53 3.73
N PRO A 83 -10.71 3.94 2.62
CA PRO A 83 -11.43 4.60 1.54
C PRO A 83 -12.22 3.62 0.68
N ALA A 84 -11.99 2.33 0.83
CA ALA A 84 -12.86 1.34 0.21
C ALA A 84 -14.03 1.10 1.16
N PRO A 85 -15.24 1.56 0.81
CA PRO A 85 -16.35 1.54 1.76
C PRO A 85 -16.82 0.14 2.13
N TYR A 86 -16.29 -0.88 1.50
CA TYR A 86 -16.70 -2.26 1.73
C TYR A 86 -15.66 -3.09 2.47
N TRP A 87 -14.47 -2.52 2.74
CA TRP A 87 -13.40 -3.26 3.39
C TRP A 87 -13.33 -2.93 4.87
N THR A 88 -13.29 -3.96 5.70
CA THR A 88 -13.00 -3.84 7.12
C THR A 88 -11.49 -3.87 7.34
N SER A 89 -11.06 -3.61 8.57
CA SER A 89 -9.65 -3.76 8.94
C SER A 89 -9.17 -5.20 8.70
N ASP A 90 -10.00 -6.18 9.01
CA ASP A 90 -9.66 -7.59 8.77
C ASP A 90 -9.49 -7.89 7.28
N ASP A 91 -10.31 -7.29 6.43
CA ASP A 91 -10.18 -7.45 4.98
C ASP A 91 -8.83 -6.92 4.49
N TYR A 92 -8.40 -5.76 4.97
CA TYR A 92 -7.09 -5.21 4.63
C TYR A 92 -5.96 -6.09 5.13
N MET A 93 -6.07 -6.59 6.35
CA MET A 93 -5.03 -7.45 6.92
C MET A 93 -4.90 -8.74 6.13
N ASP A 94 -6.01 -9.35 5.75
CA ASP A 94 -6.01 -10.56 4.93
C ASP A 94 -5.38 -10.29 3.56
N TRP A 95 -5.71 -9.15 2.96
CA TRP A 95 -5.16 -8.78 1.67
C TRP A 95 -3.65 -8.56 1.75
N TYR A 96 -3.19 -7.80 2.75
CA TYR A 96 -1.75 -7.61 2.96
C TYR A 96 -1.06 -8.95 3.19
N ALA A 97 -1.66 -9.82 4.01
CA ALA A 97 -1.09 -11.13 4.31
C ALA A 97 -0.94 -11.99 3.05
N SER A 98 -1.82 -11.84 2.09
CA SER A 98 -1.75 -12.59 0.83
C SER A 98 -0.49 -12.26 0.02
N TYR A 99 0.14 -11.10 0.27
CA TYR A 99 1.41 -10.74 -0.36
C TYR A 99 2.63 -11.11 0.48
N GLY A 100 2.43 -11.62 1.69
CA GLY A 100 3.51 -11.99 2.58
C GLY A 100 3.78 -10.98 3.70
N PHE A 101 2.91 -10.00 3.89
CA PHE A 101 3.00 -9.12 5.05
C PHE A 101 2.66 -9.91 6.30
N THR A 102 3.34 -9.62 7.39
CA THR A 102 3.09 -10.22 8.70
C THR A 102 2.78 -9.14 9.71
N LEU A 103 1.99 -9.50 10.72
CA LEU A 103 1.65 -8.57 11.79
C LEU A 103 2.88 -8.30 12.65
N LYS A 104 3.23 -7.02 12.78
CA LYS A 104 4.35 -6.61 13.60
C LYS A 104 3.88 -6.36 15.02
N PRO A 105 4.47 -7.01 16.03
CA PRO A 105 4.05 -6.81 17.42
C PRO A 105 4.42 -5.44 17.94
N GLY A 106 3.66 -4.94 18.92
CA GLY A 106 3.96 -3.71 19.63
C GLY A 106 3.22 -2.46 19.17
N SER A 107 2.23 -2.60 18.29
CA SER A 107 1.39 -1.46 17.89
C SER A 107 0.29 -1.25 18.91
N PHE A 108 0.15 -0.01 19.41
CA PHE A 108 -0.85 0.29 20.44
C PHE A 108 -2.23 0.59 19.88
N CYS A 109 -2.30 1.46 18.88
CA CYS A 109 -3.59 1.98 18.41
C CYS A 109 -3.94 1.48 17.02
N ARG A 110 -2.97 0.98 16.29
CA ARG A 110 -3.13 0.48 14.93
C ARG A 110 -2.29 -0.77 14.78
N GLN A 111 -2.75 -1.68 13.94
CA GLN A 111 -2.00 -2.87 13.64
C GLN A 111 -1.04 -2.56 12.50
N CYS A 112 0.23 -2.85 12.71
CA CYS A 112 1.27 -2.63 11.72
C CYS A 112 1.57 -3.93 11.02
N MET A 113 1.44 -3.93 9.70
CA MET A 113 1.81 -5.05 8.85
C MET A 113 3.14 -4.74 8.18
N GLU A 114 4.03 -5.72 8.12
CA GLU A 114 5.36 -5.53 7.55
C GLU A 114 5.67 -6.61 6.53
N TYR A 115 6.23 -6.18 5.41
CA TYR A 115 6.71 -7.03 4.33
C TYR A 115 8.22 -6.88 4.22
N GLN A 116 8.94 -8.00 4.19
CA GLN A 116 10.38 -8.01 3.98
C GLN A 116 10.66 -8.02 2.48
N VAL A 117 11.33 -6.98 2.01
CA VAL A 117 11.64 -6.84 0.59
C VAL A 117 12.76 -7.79 0.23
N SER A 118 12.49 -8.68 -0.71
CA SER A 118 13.53 -9.58 -1.22
C SER A 118 14.43 -8.82 -2.18
N PRO A 119 15.75 -8.85 -1.97
CA PRO A 119 16.67 -8.34 -2.98
C PRO A 119 16.75 -9.42 -4.06
N PHE A 120 15.98 -9.38 -5.06
CA PHE A 120 16.06 -10.29 -6.23
C PHE A 120 16.55 -11.70 -5.94
#